data_c997d1621c8d25a3e3278fc2e0460918
#
_entry.id   c997d1621c8d25a3e3278fc2e0460918
#
_cell.length_a   1.000
_cell.length_b   1.000
_cell.length_c   1.000
_cell.angle_alpha   90.00
_cell.angle_beta   90.00
_cell.angle_gamma   90.00
#
_symmetry.space_group_name_H-M   'P 1'
#
loop_
_entity.id
_entity.type
_entity.pdbx_description
1 polymer ?
#
loop_
_entity_poly.entity_id
_entity_poly.type
_entity_poly.pdbx_seq_one_letter_code
_entity_poly.pdbx_strand_id
1 'polypeptide(L)'
;MSPPADSRRPRLSVVIPVRDGARALDEVLSSLERQTADRGEFEVIVVDDGSAEPAARVVEKHQQIDASCVRLEVGRGRAAARNAGAERATAARVLFLDGDSWALPSLVRRHLDFGARDKERTTLLGRRLELGWDRLHRVMDDGQIGEGLPAHEDDLRYAYAHDVDIVDLRVHRAPWMCAYTHNMSVDRELFRSLGGFDESFVAWGHEDIELGYRLFLAHGRRGGFAYDRDAVCVHLPHFRDFAGNWRMGERNLERIKRKHPFFDVELLGSEVNGGIEHKIAHYESALQQACLHGLGASAVDVSARIPALRGNRRVLWIGAELGLPDNQTRYDHALPASPTNLHLLGIDTPHDDASFEAVVNIDLWRQYTVPDLSLAIIEGLRIAPELFLVQTAAPSGTDNALLRRGAWDPTWVADSFGSSFPASLVHHDETITVIRFQPGHSA
;
A
#
# COMPACT_ATOMS: atom_id res chain seq x y z
N MET A 1 -14.86 45.88 -28.43
CA MET A 1 -13.53 45.29 -28.19
C MET A 1 -13.69 44.29 -27.07
N SER A 2 -13.69 43.01 -27.41
CA SER A 2 -13.61 41.95 -26.40
C SER A 2 -12.25 42.06 -25.68
N PRO A 3 -12.19 41.85 -24.36
CA PRO A 3 -10.90 41.85 -23.65
C PRO A 3 -9.99 40.79 -24.24
N PRO A 4 -8.65 41.01 -24.25
CA PRO A 4 -7.71 40.03 -24.73
C PRO A 4 -7.89 38.74 -23.93
N ALA A 5 -7.87 37.62 -24.62
CA ALA A 5 -7.90 36.31 -24.01
C ALA A 5 -6.79 36.26 -22.95
N ASP A 6 -7.24 36.30 -21.68
CA ASP A 6 -6.39 35.99 -20.53
C ASP A 6 -5.69 34.65 -20.84
N SER A 7 -4.37 34.62 -20.86
CA SER A 7 -3.59 33.40 -21.09
C SER A 7 -4.02 32.42 -19.98
N ARG A 8 -5.00 31.56 -20.31
CA ARG A 8 -5.63 30.67 -19.33
C ARG A 8 -4.51 29.74 -18.84
N ARG A 9 -4.19 29.90 -17.57
CA ARG A 9 -3.28 28.97 -16.90
C ARG A 9 -3.78 27.54 -17.14
N PRO A 10 -2.88 26.59 -17.42
CA PRO A 10 -3.28 25.20 -17.59
C PRO A 10 -4.01 24.71 -16.33
N ARG A 11 -4.99 23.85 -16.52
CA ARG A 11 -5.80 23.26 -15.45
C ARG A 11 -5.26 21.91 -15.01
N LEU A 12 -4.41 21.28 -15.85
CA LEU A 12 -3.76 20.00 -15.60
C LEU A 12 -2.29 20.08 -16.02
N SER A 13 -1.38 19.64 -15.15
CA SER A 13 0.04 19.44 -15.48
C SER A 13 0.30 17.95 -15.62
N VAL A 14 0.69 17.50 -16.79
CA VAL A 14 1.08 16.11 -17.07
C VAL A 14 2.57 15.95 -16.81
N VAL A 15 2.96 15.18 -15.80
CA VAL A 15 4.36 14.92 -15.41
C VAL A 15 4.78 13.54 -15.90
N ILE A 16 5.82 13.49 -16.73
CA ILE A 16 6.32 12.28 -17.39
C ILE A 16 7.78 12.05 -17.00
N PRO A 17 8.08 11.13 -16.06
CA PRO A 17 9.46 10.74 -15.79
C PRO A 17 9.96 9.83 -16.92
N VAL A 18 11.19 10.02 -17.37
CA VAL A 18 11.83 9.20 -18.39
C VAL A 18 13.32 8.98 -18.09
N ARG A 19 13.79 7.78 -18.37
CA ARG A 19 15.23 7.46 -18.43
C ARG A 19 15.48 6.45 -19.54
N ASP A 20 16.36 6.82 -20.47
CA ASP A 20 16.78 6.00 -21.62
C ASP A 20 15.61 5.47 -22.49
N GLY A 21 14.45 6.16 -22.47
CA GLY A 21 13.21 5.77 -23.13
C GLY A 21 12.79 6.67 -24.29
N ALA A 22 13.74 7.23 -25.08
CA ALA A 22 13.46 8.25 -26.11
C ALA A 22 12.37 7.84 -27.11
N ARG A 23 12.37 6.57 -27.60
CA ARG A 23 11.37 6.08 -28.54
C ARG A 23 9.96 5.99 -27.93
N ALA A 24 9.84 5.44 -26.72
CA ALA A 24 8.56 5.35 -26.04
C ALA A 24 8.02 6.75 -25.72
N LEU A 25 8.88 7.66 -25.26
CA LEU A 25 8.53 9.05 -25.01
C LEU A 25 7.99 9.76 -26.27
N ASP A 26 8.60 9.54 -27.44
CA ASP A 26 8.17 10.10 -28.75
C ASP A 26 6.72 9.67 -29.05
N GLU A 27 6.39 8.39 -28.85
CA GLU A 27 5.04 7.86 -29.02
C GLU A 27 4.05 8.42 -27.98
N VAL A 28 4.47 8.54 -26.72
CA VAL A 28 3.63 9.12 -25.65
C VAL A 28 3.32 10.59 -25.95
N LEU A 29 4.30 11.40 -26.33
CA LEU A 29 4.09 12.79 -26.69
C LEU A 29 3.20 12.93 -27.95
N SER A 30 3.40 12.06 -28.96
CA SER A 30 2.52 11.98 -30.15
C SER A 30 1.06 11.68 -29.74
N SER A 31 0.83 10.86 -28.73
CA SER A 31 -0.51 10.56 -28.21
C SER A 31 -1.12 11.76 -27.49
N LEU A 32 -0.31 12.56 -26.81
CA LEU A 32 -0.75 13.79 -26.14
C LEU A 32 -1.10 14.92 -27.16
N GLU A 33 -0.47 14.94 -28.32
CA GLU A 33 -0.87 15.85 -29.41
C GLU A 33 -2.25 15.54 -29.99
N ARG A 34 -2.74 14.30 -29.83
CA ARG A 34 -4.05 13.83 -30.31
C ARG A 34 -5.18 13.91 -29.27
N GLN A 35 -4.94 14.54 -28.13
CA GLN A 35 -5.95 14.65 -27.09
C GLN A 35 -7.14 15.50 -27.51
N THR A 36 -8.34 15.13 -27.03
CA THR A 36 -9.59 15.88 -27.25
C THR A 36 -9.71 17.12 -26.34
N ALA A 37 -8.83 17.26 -25.38
CA ALA A 37 -8.70 18.46 -24.56
C ALA A 37 -8.07 19.60 -25.38
N ASP A 38 -8.50 20.85 -25.10
CA ASP A 38 -7.90 22.02 -25.73
C ASP A 38 -6.44 22.17 -25.28
N ARG A 39 -5.55 22.50 -26.22
CA ARG A 39 -4.10 22.57 -26.00
C ARG A 39 -3.69 23.54 -24.89
N GLY A 40 -4.47 24.58 -24.63
CA GLY A 40 -4.25 25.55 -23.55
C GLY A 40 -4.79 25.10 -22.17
N GLU A 41 -5.46 23.94 -22.08
CA GLU A 41 -6.00 23.46 -20.81
C GLU A 41 -4.99 22.59 -20.04
N PHE A 42 -3.92 22.12 -20.67
CA PHE A 42 -2.88 21.32 -20.02
C PHE A 42 -1.48 21.69 -20.50
N GLU A 43 -0.51 21.44 -19.65
CA GLU A 43 0.93 21.48 -19.94
C GLU A 43 1.56 20.11 -19.75
N VAL A 44 2.68 19.85 -20.39
CA VAL A 44 3.44 18.61 -20.28
C VAL A 44 4.84 18.90 -19.76
N ILE A 45 5.24 18.23 -18.68
CA ILE A 45 6.54 18.38 -18.06
C ILE A 45 7.24 17.03 -18.10
N VAL A 46 8.17 16.88 -19.04
CA VAL A 46 9.03 15.71 -19.14
C VAL A 46 10.20 15.89 -18.16
N VAL A 47 10.46 14.87 -17.34
CA VAL A 47 11.61 14.86 -16.44
C VAL A 47 12.57 13.77 -16.85
N ASP A 48 13.70 14.17 -17.42
CA ASP A 48 14.80 13.30 -17.81
C ASP A 48 15.67 12.94 -16.60
N ASP A 49 15.53 11.71 -16.09
CA ASP A 49 16.27 11.20 -14.92
C ASP A 49 17.68 10.72 -15.30
N GLY A 50 18.46 11.58 -15.97
CA GLY A 50 19.85 11.31 -16.32
C GLY A 50 20.02 10.30 -17.46
N SER A 51 19.20 10.39 -18.53
CA SER A 51 19.35 9.56 -19.73
C SER A 51 20.70 9.77 -20.41
N ALA A 52 21.21 8.74 -21.06
CA ALA A 52 22.43 8.82 -21.89
C ALA A 52 22.25 9.84 -23.03
N GLU A 53 21.10 9.82 -23.68
CA GLU A 53 20.70 10.86 -24.65
C GLU A 53 19.62 11.76 -24.03
N PRO A 54 19.81 13.12 -24.07
CA PRO A 54 18.84 14.03 -23.43
C PRO A 54 17.45 13.92 -24.06
N ALA A 55 16.44 13.73 -23.22
CA ALA A 55 15.02 13.67 -23.60
C ALA A 55 14.52 14.99 -24.23
N ALA A 56 15.17 16.11 -23.95
CA ALA A 56 14.87 17.41 -24.57
C ALA A 56 14.80 17.36 -26.10
N ARG A 57 15.68 16.56 -26.74
CA ARG A 57 15.67 16.36 -28.20
C ARG A 57 14.36 15.73 -28.71
N VAL A 58 13.71 14.93 -27.91
CA VAL A 58 12.40 14.36 -28.23
C VAL A 58 11.34 15.43 -28.06
N VAL A 59 11.33 16.13 -26.93
CA VAL A 59 10.36 17.18 -26.58
C VAL A 59 10.35 18.29 -27.66
N GLU A 60 11.50 18.70 -28.16
CA GLU A 60 11.65 19.74 -29.22
C GLU A 60 10.90 19.43 -30.51
N LYS A 61 10.57 18.16 -30.77
CA LYS A 61 9.82 17.77 -31.99
C LYS A 61 8.32 18.01 -31.84
N HIS A 62 7.79 18.02 -30.59
CA HIS A 62 6.39 18.08 -30.26
C HIS A 62 5.91 19.51 -29.95
N GLN A 63 5.98 20.39 -30.95
CA GLN A 63 5.63 21.81 -30.82
C GLN A 63 4.11 22.09 -30.81
N GLN A 64 3.30 21.05 -30.95
CA GLN A 64 1.83 21.20 -30.95
C GLN A 64 1.22 21.20 -29.56
N ILE A 65 1.97 20.85 -28.54
CA ILE A 65 1.58 20.87 -27.12
C ILE A 65 2.54 21.78 -26.35
N ASP A 66 2.08 22.33 -25.23
CA ASP A 66 2.93 23.09 -24.30
C ASP A 66 3.76 22.10 -23.48
N ALA A 67 4.89 21.67 -24.05
CA ALA A 67 5.79 20.69 -23.48
C ALA A 67 7.14 21.31 -23.09
N SER A 68 7.61 20.99 -21.90
CA SER A 68 8.91 21.38 -21.37
C SER A 68 9.70 20.17 -20.88
N CYS A 69 11.03 20.28 -20.83
CA CYS A 69 11.90 19.22 -20.31
C CYS A 69 12.76 19.75 -19.16
N VAL A 70 12.75 19.02 -18.05
CA VAL A 70 13.65 19.20 -16.89
C VAL A 70 14.61 18.03 -16.87
N ARG A 71 15.92 18.31 -16.83
CA ARG A 71 16.95 17.27 -16.73
C ARG A 71 17.54 17.20 -15.32
N LEU A 72 17.58 16.01 -14.76
CA LEU A 72 18.38 15.67 -13.60
C LEU A 72 19.73 15.17 -14.11
N GLU A 73 20.83 15.81 -13.69
CA GLU A 73 22.18 15.48 -14.20
C GLU A 73 22.61 14.05 -13.84
N VAL A 74 22.12 13.54 -12.73
CA VAL A 74 22.36 12.17 -12.26
C VAL A 74 21.00 11.53 -11.99
N GLY A 75 20.81 10.28 -12.45
CA GLY A 75 19.59 9.53 -12.18
C GLY A 75 19.35 9.37 -10.67
N ARG A 76 18.20 9.86 -10.20
CA ARG A 76 17.77 9.83 -8.79
C ARG A 76 16.58 8.90 -8.56
N GLY A 77 16.05 8.32 -9.63
CA GLY A 77 14.91 7.41 -9.60
C GLY A 77 13.56 8.10 -9.82
N ARG A 78 12.54 7.28 -9.99
CA ARG A 78 11.18 7.72 -10.38
C ARG A 78 10.55 8.69 -9.40
N ALA A 79 10.72 8.46 -8.09
CA ALA A 79 10.20 9.33 -7.04
C ALA A 79 10.74 10.76 -7.19
N ALA A 80 12.05 10.91 -7.29
CA ALA A 80 12.71 12.21 -7.45
C ALA A 80 12.33 12.88 -8.78
N ALA A 81 12.25 12.12 -9.86
CA ALA A 81 11.83 12.66 -11.15
C ALA A 81 10.39 13.17 -11.12
N ARG A 82 9.44 12.42 -10.54
CA ARG A 82 8.06 12.88 -10.39
C ARG A 82 7.94 14.09 -9.49
N ASN A 83 8.71 14.16 -8.40
CA ASN A 83 8.76 15.33 -7.52
C ASN A 83 9.24 16.57 -8.27
N ALA A 84 10.35 16.46 -9.01
CA ALA A 84 10.90 17.57 -9.80
C ALA A 84 9.91 18.10 -10.84
N GLY A 85 9.14 17.20 -11.47
CA GLY A 85 8.06 17.57 -12.39
C GLY A 85 6.90 18.27 -11.68
N ALA A 86 6.46 17.75 -10.55
CA ALA A 86 5.39 18.34 -9.75
C ALA A 86 5.75 19.73 -9.16
N GLU A 87 7.03 19.98 -8.88
CA GLU A 87 7.53 21.30 -8.48
C GLU A 87 7.39 22.33 -9.60
N ARG A 88 7.61 21.93 -10.86
CA ARG A 88 7.47 22.77 -12.04
C ARG A 88 6.03 22.96 -12.48
N ALA A 89 5.12 22.07 -12.07
CA ALA A 89 3.72 22.13 -12.40
C ALA A 89 3.08 23.46 -12.00
N THR A 90 2.32 24.06 -12.92
CA THR A 90 1.62 25.34 -12.67
C THR A 90 0.13 25.16 -12.43
N ALA A 91 -0.43 24.03 -12.89
CA ALA A 91 -1.85 23.71 -12.70
C ALA A 91 -2.17 23.33 -11.24
N ALA A 92 -3.45 23.43 -10.88
CA ALA A 92 -3.93 22.99 -9.57
C ALA A 92 -3.94 21.46 -9.38
N ARG A 93 -3.93 20.73 -10.50
CA ARG A 93 -3.92 19.26 -10.51
C ARG A 93 -2.75 18.73 -11.32
N VAL A 94 -2.08 17.70 -10.81
CA VAL A 94 -0.97 17.01 -11.47
C VAL A 94 -1.43 15.63 -11.88
N LEU A 95 -1.20 15.26 -13.15
CA LEU A 95 -1.32 13.91 -13.68
C LEU A 95 0.07 13.31 -13.82
N PHE A 96 0.36 12.26 -13.12
CA PHE A 96 1.52 11.42 -13.36
C PHE A 96 1.19 10.41 -14.46
N LEU A 97 2.01 10.37 -15.49
CA LEU A 97 1.91 9.46 -16.63
C LEU A 97 3.30 8.89 -16.90
N ASP A 98 3.44 7.58 -17.00
CA ASP A 98 4.76 6.99 -17.27
C ASP A 98 5.22 7.26 -18.72
N GLY A 99 6.51 7.34 -18.94
CA GLY A 99 7.12 7.64 -20.25
C GLY A 99 6.93 6.54 -21.32
N ASP A 100 6.23 5.47 -20.98
CA ASP A 100 5.82 4.36 -21.83
C ASP A 100 4.31 4.12 -21.80
N SER A 101 3.54 5.10 -21.33
CA SER A 101 2.07 5.04 -21.22
C SER A 101 1.43 5.89 -22.32
N TRP A 102 1.13 5.26 -23.45
CA TRP A 102 0.45 5.89 -24.59
C TRP A 102 -1.00 6.25 -24.22
N ALA A 103 -1.37 7.53 -24.34
CA ALA A 103 -2.65 8.07 -23.89
C ALA A 103 -3.73 7.94 -24.98
N LEU A 104 -4.90 7.35 -24.65
CA LEU A 104 -6.05 7.44 -25.54
C LEU A 104 -6.53 8.89 -25.68
N PRO A 105 -7.20 9.26 -26.79
CA PRO A 105 -7.56 10.66 -27.08
C PRO A 105 -8.38 11.36 -26.01
N SER A 106 -9.13 10.65 -25.18
CA SER A 106 -9.98 11.20 -24.10
C SER A 106 -9.28 11.33 -22.75
N LEU A 107 -8.07 10.75 -22.56
CA LEU A 107 -7.43 10.63 -21.25
C LEU A 107 -7.31 11.98 -20.52
N VAL A 108 -6.72 12.99 -21.15
CA VAL A 108 -6.53 14.31 -20.53
C VAL A 108 -7.88 14.97 -20.24
N ARG A 109 -8.85 14.91 -21.16
CA ARG A 109 -10.20 15.43 -20.97
C ARG A 109 -10.87 14.81 -19.74
N ARG A 110 -10.75 13.50 -19.54
CA ARG A 110 -11.32 12.78 -18.38
C ARG A 110 -10.76 13.32 -17.06
N HIS A 111 -9.45 13.49 -16.97
CA HIS A 111 -8.81 14.06 -15.77
C HIS A 111 -9.19 15.52 -15.52
N LEU A 112 -9.33 16.34 -16.56
CA LEU A 112 -9.79 17.73 -16.48
C LEU A 112 -11.23 17.82 -15.98
N ASP A 113 -12.14 17.02 -16.54
CA ASP A 113 -13.56 17.02 -16.18
C ASP A 113 -13.76 16.50 -14.75
N PHE A 114 -12.98 15.50 -14.34
CA PHE A 114 -12.98 15.06 -12.96
C PHE A 114 -12.51 16.18 -12.02
N GLY A 115 -11.36 16.78 -12.26
CA GLY A 115 -10.83 17.86 -11.43
C GLY A 115 -11.74 19.07 -11.33
N ALA A 116 -12.55 19.35 -12.36
CA ALA A 116 -13.52 20.45 -12.33
C ALA A 116 -14.72 20.18 -11.39
N ARG A 117 -15.04 18.92 -11.14
CA ARG A 117 -16.16 18.48 -10.29
C ARG A 117 -15.72 18.10 -8.87
N ASP A 118 -14.47 17.71 -8.72
CA ASP A 118 -13.90 17.25 -7.45
C ASP A 118 -13.71 18.42 -6.48
N LYS A 119 -14.44 18.38 -5.37
CA LYS A 119 -14.32 19.36 -4.28
C LYS A 119 -13.58 18.82 -3.06
N GLU A 120 -13.28 17.53 -3.07
CA GLU A 120 -12.72 16.79 -1.92
C GLU A 120 -11.23 16.49 -2.08
N ARG A 121 -10.59 17.02 -3.13
CA ARG A 121 -9.18 16.72 -3.48
C ARG A 121 -8.91 15.23 -3.70
N THR A 122 -9.89 14.53 -4.23
CA THR A 122 -9.83 13.10 -4.51
C THR A 122 -8.76 12.78 -5.56
N THR A 123 -8.02 11.72 -5.35
CA THR A 123 -7.06 11.19 -6.32
C THR A 123 -7.79 10.38 -7.38
N LEU A 124 -7.61 10.71 -8.67
CA LEU A 124 -8.19 9.97 -9.78
C LEU A 124 -7.18 9.00 -10.36
N LEU A 125 -7.56 7.74 -10.42
CA LEU A 125 -6.82 6.65 -11.06
C LEU A 125 -7.46 6.37 -12.42
N GLY A 126 -6.66 6.39 -13.48
CA GLY A 126 -7.09 5.98 -14.81
C GLY A 126 -6.69 4.54 -15.10
N ARG A 127 -7.32 3.94 -16.11
CA ARG A 127 -7.11 2.57 -16.55
C ARG A 127 -5.83 2.45 -17.36
N ARG A 128 -5.08 1.36 -17.17
CA ARG A 128 -3.92 1.00 -17.96
C ARG A 128 -4.11 -0.37 -18.59
N LEU A 129 -3.86 -0.48 -19.88
CA LEU A 129 -3.97 -1.72 -20.64
C LEU A 129 -2.58 -2.26 -21.01
N GLU A 130 -2.45 -3.59 -21.00
CA GLU A 130 -1.26 -4.35 -21.43
C GLU A 130 -1.58 -5.12 -22.71
N LEU A 131 -1.70 -4.43 -23.85
CA LEU A 131 -2.20 -5.02 -25.07
C LEU A 131 -1.14 -5.88 -25.80
N GLY A 132 -1.59 -6.99 -26.40
CA GLY A 132 -0.81 -7.73 -27.37
C GLY A 132 -0.53 -6.90 -28.63
N TRP A 133 0.55 -7.23 -29.38
CA TRP A 133 1.06 -6.43 -30.50
C TRP A 133 0.00 -6.07 -31.56
N ASP A 134 -0.82 -7.04 -31.99
CA ASP A 134 -1.82 -6.80 -33.03
C ASP A 134 -2.89 -5.79 -32.59
N ARG A 135 -3.27 -5.82 -31.32
CA ARG A 135 -4.26 -4.91 -30.75
C ARG A 135 -3.64 -3.56 -30.47
N LEU A 136 -2.40 -3.52 -29.98
CA LEU A 136 -1.67 -2.29 -29.71
C LEU A 136 -1.57 -1.43 -30.97
N HIS A 137 -1.15 -1.99 -32.11
CA HIS A 137 -1.05 -1.25 -33.37
C HIS A 137 -2.40 -0.65 -33.79
N ARG A 138 -3.48 -1.43 -33.72
CA ARG A 138 -4.83 -0.92 -34.04
C ARG A 138 -5.25 0.24 -33.13
N VAL A 139 -4.99 0.12 -31.82
CA VAL A 139 -5.32 1.19 -30.88
C VAL A 139 -4.49 2.46 -31.14
N MET A 140 -3.21 2.32 -31.48
CA MET A 140 -2.35 3.46 -31.83
C MET A 140 -2.79 4.15 -33.12
N ASP A 141 -3.32 3.39 -34.08
CA ASP A 141 -3.82 3.93 -35.36
C ASP A 141 -5.20 4.57 -35.21
N ASP A 142 -6.15 3.87 -34.59
CA ASP A 142 -7.57 4.21 -34.57
C ASP A 142 -8.00 4.94 -33.30
N GLY A 143 -7.25 4.83 -32.19
CA GLY A 143 -7.61 5.34 -30.87
C GLY A 143 -8.78 4.57 -30.21
N GLN A 144 -9.10 3.35 -30.69
CA GLN A 144 -10.21 2.53 -30.26
C GLN A 144 -9.71 1.21 -29.65
N ILE A 145 -10.20 0.88 -28.45
CA ILE A 145 -9.79 -0.35 -27.75
C ILE A 145 -10.40 -1.61 -28.40
N GLY A 146 -11.58 -1.49 -28.99
CA GLY A 146 -12.39 -2.62 -29.43
C GLY A 146 -13.10 -3.33 -28.26
N GLU A 147 -13.92 -4.32 -28.58
CA GLU A 147 -14.64 -5.11 -27.56
C GLU A 147 -13.87 -6.40 -27.20
N GLY A 148 -14.18 -6.97 -26.04
CA GLY A 148 -13.73 -8.31 -25.61
C GLY A 148 -12.24 -8.36 -25.28
N LEU A 149 -11.74 -7.47 -24.42
CA LEU A 149 -10.38 -7.58 -23.89
C LEU A 149 -10.21 -8.85 -23.04
N PRO A 150 -9.17 -9.67 -23.31
CA PRO A 150 -8.78 -10.73 -22.39
C PRO A 150 -8.36 -10.12 -21.02
N ALA A 151 -8.62 -10.82 -19.93
CA ALA A 151 -8.31 -10.33 -18.59
C ALA A 151 -6.84 -9.96 -18.38
N HIS A 152 -5.91 -10.65 -19.07
CA HIS A 152 -4.47 -10.35 -18.98
C HIS A 152 -4.04 -9.10 -19.76
N GLU A 153 -4.90 -8.56 -20.62
CA GLU A 153 -4.69 -7.29 -21.34
C GLU A 153 -5.34 -6.11 -20.62
N ASP A 154 -6.20 -6.37 -19.64
CA ASP A 154 -6.87 -5.33 -18.85
C ASP A 154 -6.00 -4.82 -17.69
N ASP A 155 -6.51 -3.83 -16.99
CA ASP A 155 -5.82 -3.20 -15.86
C ASP A 155 -5.42 -4.24 -14.79
N LEU A 156 -4.15 -4.25 -14.44
CA LEU A 156 -3.59 -5.19 -13.47
C LEU A 156 -4.25 -5.09 -12.08
N ARG A 157 -4.93 -3.98 -11.76
CA ARG A 157 -5.70 -3.83 -10.53
C ARG A 157 -6.82 -4.85 -10.41
N TYR A 158 -7.43 -5.27 -11.53
CA TYR A 158 -8.44 -6.33 -11.55
C TYR A 158 -7.88 -7.68 -11.09
N ALA A 159 -6.60 -7.93 -11.29
CA ALA A 159 -5.95 -9.16 -10.82
C ALA A 159 -5.74 -9.18 -9.29
N TYR A 160 -5.60 -8.01 -8.66
CA TYR A 160 -5.42 -7.89 -7.20
C TYR A 160 -6.72 -7.74 -6.43
N ALA A 161 -7.77 -7.26 -7.08
CA ALA A 161 -9.07 -7.03 -6.48
C ALA A 161 -10.05 -8.18 -6.81
N HIS A 162 -9.64 -9.43 -6.62
CA HIS A 162 -10.30 -10.64 -7.11
C HIS A 162 -11.83 -10.71 -6.94
N ASP A 163 -12.40 -10.05 -5.94
CA ASP A 163 -13.84 -10.09 -5.64
C ASP A 163 -14.44 -8.70 -5.37
N VAL A 164 -13.70 -7.62 -5.63
CA VAL A 164 -14.16 -6.27 -5.33
C VAL A 164 -14.18 -5.45 -6.61
N ASP A 165 -15.31 -4.82 -6.89
CA ASP A 165 -15.45 -3.92 -8.03
C ASP A 165 -14.60 -2.66 -7.81
N ILE A 166 -13.45 -2.55 -8.50
CA ILE A 166 -12.57 -1.38 -8.42
C ILE A 166 -13.22 -0.09 -8.97
N VAL A 167 -14.39 -0.19 -9.57
CA VAL A 167 -15.11 0.98 -10.11
C VAL A 167 -15.54 1.93 -8.98
N ASP A 168 -15.84 1.43 -7.79
CA ASP A 168 -16.13 2.28 -6.63
C ASP A 168 -15.12 2.11 -5.49
N LEU A 169 -13.97 2.75 -5.63
CA LEU A 169 -12.91 2.71 -4.63
C LEU A 169 -13.30 3.31 -3.26
N ARG A 170 -14.44 4.00 -3.15
CA ARG A 170 -14.91 4.59 -1.88
C ARG A 170 -15.32 3.55 -0.86
N VAL A 171 -15.73 2.36 -1.33
CA VAL A 171 -16.14 1.25 -0.46
C VAL A 171 -14.99 0.35 -0.05
N HIS A 172 -13.82 0.53 -0.66
CA HIS A 172 -12.62 -0.26 -0.36
C HIS A 172 -11.96 0.15 0.95
N ARG A 173 -11.40 -0.82 1.66
CA ARG A 173 -10.60 -0.61 2.87
C ARG A 173 -9.15 -0.25 2.57
N ALA A 174 -8.64 -0.75 1.45
CA ALA A 174 -7.28 -0.47 0.97
C ALA A 174 -7.25 0.13 -0.44
N PRO A 175 -8.00 1.23 -0.74
CA PRO A 175 -8.02 1.85 -2.07
C PRO A 175 -6.62 2.36 -2.48
N TRP A 176 -5.76 2.63 -1.51
CA TRP A 176 -4.37 3.03 -1.68
C TRP A 176 -3.50 1.97 -2.39
N MET A 177 -3.87 0.69 -2.30
CA MET A 177 -3.23 -0.39 -3.06
C MET A 177 -3.40 -0.26 -4.57
N CYS A 178 -4.40 0.51 -5.01
CA CYS A 178 -4.65 0.79 -6.41
C CYS A 178 -3.91 2.04 -6.93
N ALA A 179 -3.14 2.74 -6.10
CA ALA A 179 -2.54 4.04 -6.40
C ALA A 179 -1.29 3.94 -7.30
N TYR A 180 -1.41 3.27 -8.46
CA TYR A 180 -0.32 3.20 -9.43
C TYR A 180 -0.20 4.50 -10.22
N THR A 181 0.99 5.09 -10.23
CA THR A 181 1.26 6.40 -10.81
C THR A 181 1.45 6.43 -12.32
N HIS A 182 1.31 5.30 -12.99
CA HIS A 182 1.36 5.24 -14.46
C HIS A 182 0.21 6.02 -15.15
N ASN A 183 -0.88 6.30 -14.42
CA ASN A 183 -2.04 7.09 -14.86
C ASN A 183 -2.83 7.54 -13.61
N MET A 184 -2.30 8.52 -12.89
CA MET A 184 -2.86 8.99 -11.63
C MET A 184 -2.82 10.51 -11.54
N SER A 185 -3.95 11.16 -11.29
CA SER A 185 -3.96 12.59 -11.00
C SER A 185 -4.37 12.91 -9.57
N VAL A 186 -3.70 13.90 -8.99
CA VAL A 186 -3.85 14.34 -7.61
C VAL A 186 -3.91 15.87 -7.53
N ASP A 187 -4.60 16.41 -6.54
CA ASP A 187 -4.52 17.83 -6.19
C ASP A 187 -3.07 18.20 -5.83
N ARG A 188 -2.52 19.22 -6.50
CA ARG A 188 -1.11 19.60 -6.34
C ARG A 188 -0.78 20.10 -4.94
N GLU A 189 -1.71 20.82 -4.30
CA GLU A 189 -1.48 21.34 -2.95
C GLU A 189 -1.51 20.22 -1.92
N LEU A 190 -2.44 19.27 -2.04
CA LEU A 190 -2.46 18.06 -1.21
C LEU A 190 -1.17 17.28 -1.38
N PHE A 191 -0.75 17.00 -2.62
CA PHE A 191 0.50 16.31 -2.92
C PHE A 191 1.72 16.99 -2.25
N ARG A 192 1.81 18.31 -2.36
CA ARG A 192 2.91 19.09 -1.74
C ARG A 192 2.84 19.08 -0.22
N SER A 193 1.65 19.19 0.36
CA SER A 193 1.47 19.17 1.82
C SER A 193 1.89 17.85 2.45
N LEU A 194 1.80 16.75 1.68
CA LEU A 194 2.27 15.43 2.07
C LEU A 194 3.78 15.22 1.84
N GLY A 195 4.47 16.19 1.25
CA GLY A 195 5.91 16.10 0.95
C GLY A 195 6.26 15.39 -0.36
N GLY A 196 5.27 15.14 -1.24
CA GLY A 196 5.49 14.45 -2.51
C GLY A 196 5.80 12.96 -2.34
N PHE A 197 6.49 12.37 -3.33
CA PHE A 197 7.02 10.99 -3.21
C PHE A 197 8.19 10.96 -2.25
N ASP A 198 8.32 9.86 -1.53
CA ASP A 198 9.50 9.59 -0.71
C ASP A 198 10.67 9.15 -1.59
N GLU A 199 11.67 10.03 -1.74
CA GLU A 199 12.83 9.79 -2.60
C GLU A 199 13.79 8.72 -2.06
N SER A 200 13.57 8.20 -0.87
CA SER A 200 14.30 7.05 -0.37
C SER A 200 13.95 5.74 -1.08
N PHE A 201 12.83 5.72 -1.82
CA PHE A 201 12.46 4.62 -2.73
C PHE A 201 13.21 4.80 -4.07
N VAL A 202 14.49 4.51 -4.09
CA VAL A 202 15.37 4.75 -5.25
C VAL A 202 15.15 3.71 -6.35
N ALA A 203 14.77 2.49 -5.98
CA ALA A 203 14.62 1.34 -6.87
C ALA A 203 13.16 1.16 -7.32
N TRP A 204 12.88 0.07 -8.06
CA TRP A 204 11.55 -0.23 -8.55
C TRP A 204 10.60 -0.66 -7.43
N GLY A 205 9.40 -0.08 -7.46
CA GLY A 205 8.22 -0.57 -6.74
C GLY A 205 7.94 0.15 -5.41
N HIS A 206 6.66 0.24 -5.12
CA HIS A 206 6.05 0.72 -3.88
C HIS A 206 6.18 2.21 -3.53
N GLU A 207 6.88 3.03 -4.29
CA GLU A 207 6.90 4.48 -4.10
C GLU A 207 5.52 5.12 -4.29
N ASP A 208 4.74 4.54 -5.19
CA ASP A 208 3.37 4.94 -5.51
C ASP A 208 2.38 4.44 -4.44
N ILE A 209 2.50 3.21 -4.00
CA ILE A 209 1.71 2.63 -2.92
C ILE A 209 1.93 3.40 -1.61
N GLU A 210 3.17 3.78 -1.31
CA GLU A 210 3.51 4.57 -0.13
C GLU A 210 2.86 5.96 -0.16
N LEU A 211 2.94 6.66 -1.31
CA LEU A 211 2.21 7.91 -1.49
C LEU A 211 0.70 7.70 -1.39
N GLY A 212 0.18 6.64 -2.01
CA GLY A 212 -1.23 6.23 -1.91
C GLY A 212 -1.67 6.08 -0.46
N TYR A 213 -0.86 5.44 0.38
CA TYR A 213 -1.17 5.28 1.79
C TYR A 213 -1.22 6.63 2.54
N ARG A 214 -0.28 7.56 2.28
CA ARG A 214 -0.34 8.91 2.87
C ARG A 214 -1.56 9.72 2.39
N LEU A 215 -1.95 9.58 1.13
CA LEU A 215 -3.20 10.16 0.62
C LEU A 215 -4.42 9.57 1.34
N PHE A 216 -4.45 8.25 1.55
CA PHE A 216 -5.51 7.57 2.30
C PHE A 216 -5.61 8.07 3.75
N LEU A 217 -4.48 8.23 4.43
CA LEU A 217 -4.45 8.80 5.79
C LEU A 217 -4.94 10.25 5.82
N ALA A 218 -4.58 11.07 4.83
CA ALA A 218 -5.05 12.46 4.71
C ALA A 218 -6.56 12.58 4.55
N HIS A 219 -7.20 11.56 3.98
CA HIS A 219 -8.67 11.44 3.88
C HIS A 219 -9.31 10.71 5.08
N GLY A 220 -8.61 10.57 6.19
CA GLY A 220 -9.13 9.97 7.41
C GLY A 220 -9.39 8.46 7.29
N ARG A 221 -8.59 7.76 6.49
CA ARG A 221 -8.67 6.31 6.21
C ARG A 221 -10.00 5.89 5.56
N ARG A 222 -10.59 6.78 4.76
CA ARG A 222 -11.85 6.52 4.04
C ARG A 222 -11.88 7.29 2.72
N GLY A 223 -12.26 6.62 1.62
CA GLY A 223 -12.36 7.27 0.32
C GLY A 223 -11.05 7.86 -0.17
N GLY A 224 -11.10 9.07 -0.72
CA GLY A 224 -9.92 9.79 -1.24
C GLY A 224 -9.44 9.31 -2.60
N PHE A 225 -10.05 8.27 -3.17
CA PHE A 225 -9.72 7.70 -4.47
C PHE A 225 -10.96 7.49 -5.32
N ALA A 226 -10.83 7.75 -6.61
CA ALA A 226 -11.79 7.41 -7.63
C ALA A 226 -11.09 6.70 -8.79
N TYR A 227 -11.80 5.82 -9.48
CA TYR A 227 -11.32 5.13 -10.67
C TYR A 227 -12.17 5.51 -11.87
N ASP A 228 -11.53 5.91 -12.96
CA ASP A 228 -12.19 6.16 -14.24
C ASP A 228 -11.69 5.16 -15.29
N ARG A 229 -12.53 4.18 -15.60
CA ARG A 229 -12.24 3.15 -16.60
C ARG A 229 -12.08 3.69 -18.03
N ASP A 230 -12.55 4.91 -18.30
CA ASP A 230 -12.49 5.56 -19.62
C ASP A 230 -11.33 6.54 -19.73
N ALA A 231 -10.62 6.84 -18.63
CA ALA A 231 -9.35 7.55 -18.65
C ALA A 231 -8.21 6.55 -18.93
N VAL A 232 -8.03 6.18 -20.18
CA VAL A 232 -7.22 5.01 -20.58
C VAL A 232 -5.85 5.40 -21.10
N CYS A 233 -4.80 4.72 -20.61
CA CYS A 233 -3.51 4.61 -21.28
C CYS A 233 -3.18 3.16 -21.63
N VAL A 234 -2.31 2.98 -22.62
CA VAL A 234 -1.81 1.66 -23.04
C VAL A 234 -0.31 1.62 -22.76
N HIS A 235 0.13 0.58 -22.08
CA HIS A 235 1.55 0.40 -21.80
C HIS A 235 2.29 -0.08 -23.05
N LEU A 236 3.31 0.67 -23.46
CA LEU A 236 4.17 0.30 -24.55
C LEU A 236 5.17 -0.77 -24.10
N PRO A 237 5.31 -1.87 -24.86
CA PRO A 237 6.14 -2.97 -24.43
C PRO A 237 7.62 -2.61 -24.43
N HIS A 238 8.31 -2.96 -23.36
CA HIS A 238 9.75 -2.82 -23.20
C HIS A 238 10.33 -3.98 -22.38
N PHE A 239 11.64 -4.13 -22.41
CA PHE A 239 12.31 -5.12 -21.58
C PHE A 239 12.13 -4.81 -20.08
N ARG A 240 11.82 -5.84 -19.30
CA ARG A 240 11.71 -5.77 -17.84
C ARG A 240 12.59 -6.85 -17.20
N ASP A 241 13.47 -6.44 -16.29
CA ASP A 241 14.16 -7.37 -15.39
C ASP A 241 13.21 -7.76 -14.23
N PHE A 242 12.35 -8.72 -14.45
CA PHE A 242 11.39 -9.17 -13.44
C PHE A 242 12.06 -9.64 -12.15
N ALA A 243 13.18 -10.38 -12.26
CA ALA A 243 13.86 -10.91 -11.08
C ALA A 243 14.54 -9.81 -10.24
N GLY A 244 15.17 -8.84 -10.92
CA GLY A 244 15.75 -7.67 -10.27
C GLY A 244 14.68 -6.80 -9.62
N ASN A 245 13.60 -6.52 -10.34
CA ASN A 245 12.47 -5.74 -9.85
C ASN A 245 11.81 -6.38 -8.62
N TRP A 246 11.62 -7.71 -8.64
CA TRP A 246 11.04 -8.43 -7.50
C TRP A 246 11.87 -8.24 -6.22
N ARG A 247 13.17 -8.50 -6.29
CA ARG A 247 14.08 -8.31 -5.13
C ARG A 247 14.11 -6.87 -4.61
N MET A 248 13.96 -5.89 -5.51
CA MET A 248 13.87 -4.48 -5.11
C MET A 248 12.54 -4.16 -4.48
N GLY A 249 11.43 -4.72 -5.02
CA GLY A 249 10.09 -4.60 -4.46
C GLY A 249 10.01 -5.11 -3.03
N GLU A 250 10.60 -6.27 -2.71
CA GLU A 250 10.65 -6.81 -1.34
C GLU A 250 11.31 -5.84 -0.36
N ARG A 251 12.47 -5.25 -0.73
CA ARG A 251 13.15 -4.26 0.13
C ARG A 251 12.31 -2.99 0.34
N ASN A 252 11.59 -2.57 -0.68
CA ASN A 252 10.73 -1.40 -0.58
C ASN A 252 9.46 -1.71 0.22
N LEU A 253 8.96 -2.95 0.17
CA LEU A 253 7.86 -3.42 1.01
C LEU A 253 8.23 -3.34 2.50
N GLU A 254 9.41 -3.82 2.88
CA GLU A 254 9.93 -3.68 4.25
C GLU A 254 10.03 -2.20 4.67
N ARG A 255 10.43 -1.32 3.75
CA ARG A 255 10.49 0.11 4.01
C ARG A 255 9.13 0.73 4.30
N ILE A 256 8.09 0.35 3.54
CA ILE A 256 6.71 0.79 3.81
C ILE A 256 6.26 0.33 5.20
N LYS A 257 6.46 -0.93 5.55
CA LYS A 257 6.05 -1.50 6.85
C LYS A 257 6.72 -0.77 8.01
N ARG A 258 8.01 -0.50 7.89
CA ARG A 258 8.75 0.28 8.92
C ARG A 258 8.28 1.73 9.02
N LYS A 259 7.90 2.36 7.91
CA LYS A 259 7.43 3.75 7.86
C LYS A 259 5.99 3.90 8.36
N HIS A 260 5.16 2.92 8.10
CA HIS A 260 3.74 2.92 8.42
C HIS A 260 3.35 1.65 9.20
N PRO A 261 3.71 1.57 10.48
CA PRO A 261 3.49 0.38 11.30
C PRO A 261 2.02 0.28 11.76
N PHE A 262 1.15 -0.06 10.82
CA PHE A 262 -0.26 -0.35 11.02
C PHE A 262 -0.61 -1.72 10.43
N PHE A 263 -1.62 -2.39 11.00
CA PHE A 263 -1.97 -3.75 10.64
C PHE A 263 -2.35 -3.92 9.15
N ASP A 264 -2.96 -2.92 8.52
CA ASP A 264 -3.31 -2.96 7.10
C ASP A 264 -2.06 -2.92 6.17
N VAL A 265 -0.99 -2.27 6.62
CA VAL A 265 0.32 -2.27 5.94
C VAL A 265 1.13 -3.51 6.30
N GLU A 266 1.07 -3.99 7.54
CA GLU A 266 1.69 -5.25 7.99
C GLU A 266 1.22 -6.44 7.14
N LEU A 267 -0.04 -6.45 6.74
CA LEU A 267 -0.64 -7.52 5.94
C LEU A 267 -0.16 -7.58 4.48
N LEU A 268 0.56 -6.57 3.99
CA LEU A 268 1.14 -6.60 2.64
C LEU A 268 2.13 -7.76 2.49
N GLY A 269 1.98 -8.53 1.42
CA GLY A 269 2.84 -9.69 1.14
C GLY A 269 2.49 -10.97 1.92
N SER A 270 1.47 -10.92 2.80
CA SER A 270 0.96 -12.10 3.53
C SER A 270 -0.30 -12.71 2.88
N GLU A 271 -0.62 -12.30 1.68
CA GLU A 271 -1.84 -12.70 0.98
C GLU A 271 -1.72 -14.13 0.42
N VAL A 272 -2.33 -15.07 1.12
CA VAL A 272 -2.48 -16.44 0.64
C VAL A 272 -3.98 -16.70 0.47
N ASN A 273 -4.47 -16.82 -0.75
CA ASN A 273 -5.85 -17.22 -1.08
C ASN A 273 -6.97 -16.24 -0.68
N GLY A 274 -6.96 -15.04 -1.19
CA GLY A 274 -8.09 -14.09 -1.05
C GLY A 274 -7.57 -12.69 -0.78
N GLY A 275 -7.89 -11.74 -1.63
CA GLY A 275 -7.30 -10.43 -1.71
C GLY A 275 -7.17 -9.68 -0.37
N ILE A 276 -6.27 -8.74 -0.32
CA ILE A 276 -5.95 -7.89 0.84
C ILE A 276 -7.21 -7.26 1.49
N GLU A 277 -8.22 -6.93 0.69
CA GLU A 277 -9.48 -6.35 1.14
C GLU A 277 -10.21 -7.22 2.16
N HIS A 278 -10.39 -8.51 1.85
CA HIS A 278 -11.05 -9.46 2.75
C HIS A 278 -10.25 -9.66 4.03
N LYS A 279 -8.93 -9.69 3.90
CA LYS A 279 -8.03 -9.87 5.04
C LYS A 279 -8.07 -8.67 5.98
N ILE A 280 -8.00 -7.44 5.44
CA ILE A 280 -8.16 -6.22 6.22
C ILE A 280 -9.55 -6.18 6.87
N ALA A 281 -10.63 -6.51 6.14
CA ALA A 281 -11.98 -6.56 6.68
C ALA A 281 -12.11 -7.53 7.86
N HIS A 282 -11.50 -8.71 7.76
CA HIS A 282 -11.49 -9.71 8.82
C HIS A 282 -10.83 -9.16 10.09
N TYR A 283 -9.61 -8.63 9.97
CA TYR A 283 -8.87 -8.13 11.12
C TYR A 283 -9.44 -6.83 11.69
N GLU A 284 -9.93 -5.93 10.85
CA GLU A 284 -10.62 -4.72 11.31
C GLU A 284 -11.83 -5.07 12.19
N SER A 285 -12.65 -6.05 11.76
CA SER A 285 -13.76 -6.55 12.54
C SER A 285 -13.30 -7.21 13.83
N ALA A 286 -12.27 -8.05 13.79
CA ALA A 286 -11.72 -8.73 14.96
C ALA A 286 -11.17 -7.74 16.00
N LEU A 287 -10.39 -6.75 15.57
CA LEU A 287 -9.85 -5.71 16.43
C LEU A 287 -10.94 -4.83 17.04
N GLN A 288 -11.95 -4.44 16.23
CA GLN A 288 -13.08 -3.69 16.74
C GLN A 288 -13.84 -4.45 17.85
N GLN A 289 -14.08 -5.73 17.66
CA GLN A 289 -14.73 -6.58 18.65
C GLN A 289 -13.84 -6.75 19.90
N ALA A 290 -12.53 -6.92 19.72
CA ALA A 290 -11.59 -7.00 20.84
C ALA A 290 -11.62 -5.73 21.71
N CYS A 291 -11.66 -4.53 21.06
CA CYS A 291 -11.75 -3.26 21.76
C CYS A 291 -13.11 -3.03 22.45
N LEU A 292 -14.22 -3.52 21.85
CA LEU A 292 -15.56 -3.33 22.42
C LEU A 292 -15.82 -4.20 23.67
N HIS A 293 -15.24 -5.39 23.70
CA HIS A 293 -15.57 -6.40 24.73
C HIS A 293 -14.43 -6.69 25.69
N GLY A 294 -13.26 -6.07 25.49
CA GLY A 294 -12.03 -6.38 26.20
C GLY A 294 -11.53 -7.80 25.89
N LEU A 295 -10.28 -8.04 26.17
CA LEU A 295 -9.72 -9.40 26.23
C LEU A 295 -9.67 -9.79 27.70
N GLY A 296 -10.15 -10.95 28.07
CA GLY A 296 -10.47 -11.36 29.44
C GLY A 296 -9.35 -11.32 30.48
N ALA A 297 -8.10 -10.91 30.15
CA ALA A 297 -7.00 -10.76 31.11
C ALA A 297 -6.10 -9.59 30.78
N SER A 298 -5.64 -8.86 31.80
CA SER A 298 -4.59 -7.86 31.66
C SER A 298 -3.19 -8.49 31.62
N ALA A 299 -2.22 -7.74 31.12
CA ALA A 299 -0.81 -8.15 31.15
C ALA A 299 -0.30 -8.38 32.60
N VAL A 300 -0.86 -7.66 33.59
CA VAL A 300 -0.56 -7.85 35.03
C VAL A 300 -1.00 -9.22 35.47
N ASP A 301 -2.24 -9.62 35.13
CA ASP A 301 -2.81 -10.93 35.51
C ASP A 301 -2.01 -12.07 34.87
N VAL A 302 -1.61 -11.92 33.62
CA VAL A 302 -0.77 -12.89 32.92
C VAL A 302 0.62 -12.98 33.55
N SER A 303 1.26 -11.84 33.84
CA SER A 303 2.59 -11.82 34.49
C SER A 303 2.57 -12.43 35.91
N ALA A 304 1.47 -12.30 36.62
CA ALA A 304 1.32 -12.92 37.96
C ALA A 304 1.36 -14.45 37.88
N ARG A 305 0.86 -15.03 36.77
CA ARG A 305 0.78 -16.49 36.56
C ARG A 305 1.98 -17.08 35.89
N ILE A 306 2.76 -16.29 35.12
CA ILE A 306 3.93 -16.75 34.38
C ILE A 306 5.20 -16.17 35.03
N PRO A 307 5.90 -16.91 35.90
CA PRO A 307 7.12 -16.42 36.57
C PRO A 307 8.19 -15.92 35.62
N ALA A 308 8.29 -16.52 34.44
CA ALA A 308 9.22 -16.11 33.39
C ALA A 308 9.02 -14.68 32.87
N LEU A 309 7.85 -14.09 33.05
CA LEU A 309 7.54 -12.71 32.62
C LEU A 309 7.74 -11.65 33.72
N ARG A 310 8.15 -12.08 34.93
CA ARG A 310 8.36 -11.17 36.06
C ARG A 310 9.71 -10.45 35.94
N GLY A 311 9.78 -9.25 36.54
CA GLY A 311 10.98 -8.44 36.57
C GLY A 311 11.04 -7.39 35.46
N ASN A 312 12.23 -6.84 35.21
CA ASN A 312 12.44 -5.75 34.26
C ASN A 312 12.83 -6.30 32.86
N ARG A 313 12.03 -7.26 32.34
CA ARG A 313 12.27 -7.85 31.01
C ARG A 313 11.67 -6.95 29.89
N ARG A 314 12.35 -6.95 28.73
CA ARG A 314 11.82 -6.32 27.52
C ARG A 314 10.81 -7.27 26.88
N VAL A 315 9.53 -7.06 27.17
CA VAL A 315 8.43 -7.88 26.66
C VAL A 315 7.59 -7.08 25.69
N LEU A 316 7.32 -7.63 24.51
CA LEU A 316 6.29 -7.11 23.60
C LEU A 316 4.94 -7.73 23.96
N TRP A 317 3.97 -6.90 24.26
CA TRP A 317 2.60 -7.31 24.58
C TRP A 317 1.66 -7.00 23.42
N ILE A 318 0.87 -7.97 22.99
CA ILE A 318 -0.09 -7.87 21.89
C ILE A 318 -1.48 -8.21 22.40
N GLY A 319 -2.47 -7.32 22.17
CA GLY A 319 -3.85 -7.53 22.60
C GLY A 319 -4.68 -6.26 22.59
N ALA A 320 -5.66 -6.18 23.52
CA ALA A 320 -6.44 -4.97 23.78
C ALA A 320 -6.67 -4.80 25.28
N GLU A 321 -6.74 -3.55 25.75
CA GLU A 321 -6.91 -3.21 27.18
C GLU A 321 -5.87 -3.89 28.10
N LEU A 322 -4.61 -3.90 27.68
CA LEU A 322 -3.51 -4.62 28.35
C LEU A 322 -3.18 -4.09 29.76
N GLY A 323 -3.59 -2.85 30.08
CA GLY A 323 -3.35 -2.24 31.40
C GLY A 323 -1.87 -2.01 31.73
N LEU A 324 -1.04 -1.73 30.72
CA LEU A 324 0.39 -1.53 30.85
C LEU A 324 0.75 -0.05 31.03
N PRO A 325 1.86 0.26 31.75
CA PRO A 325 2.45 1.60 31.78
C PRO A 325 2.85 2.09 30.39
N ASP A 326 2.80 3.42 30.15
CA ASP A 326 3.05 4.02 28.83
C ASP A 326 4.47 3.82 28.29
N ASN A 327 5.42 3.48 29.11
CA ASN A 327 6.81 3.23 28.72
C ASN A 327 7.10 1.79 28.25
N GLN A 328 6.09 0.91 28.24
CA GLN A 328 6.24 -0.46 27.74
C GLN A 328 5.80 -0.57 26.29
N THR A 329 6.58 -1.31 25.49
CA THR A 329 6.26 -1.60 24.10
C THR A 329 5.08 -2.56 24.01
N ARG A 330 4.05 -2.18 23.26
CA ARG A 330 2.81 -2.92 23.12
C ARG A 330 2.16 -2.73 21.75
N TYR A 331 1.26 -3.62 21.43
CA TYR A 331 0.27 -3.51 20.35
C TYR A 331 -1.12 -3.60 20.99
N ASP A 332 -1.53 -2.49 21.61
CA ASP A 332 -2.82 -2.36 22.29
C ASP A 332 -3.76 -1.53 21.42
N HIS A 333 -4.68 -2.21 20.74
CA HIS A 333 -5.62 -1.60 19.81
C HIS A 333 -6.74 -0.80 20.48
N ALA A 334 -6.90 -0.92 21.81
CA ALA A 334 -7.87 -0.11 22.57
C ALA A 334 -7.34 1.30 22.91
N LEU A 335 -6.03 1.53 22.77
CA LEU A 335 -5.38 2.79 23.03
C LEU A 335 -4.92 3.47 21.73
N PRO A 336 -4.78 4.80 21.70
CA PRO A 336 -4.22 5.50 20.55
C PRO A 336 -2.83 5.00 20.19
N ALA A 337 -2.51 4.98 18.88
CA ALA A 337 -1.17 4.65 18.40
C ALA A 337 -0.14 5.67 18.91
N SER A 338 1.05 5.19 19.27
CA SER A 338 2.18 5.99 19.76
C SER A 338 3.50 5.30 19.41
N PRO A 339 4.67 5.91 19.63
CA PRO A 339 5.95 5.23 19.43
C PRO A 339 6.15 3.95 20.25
N THR A 340 5.46 3.81 21.38
CA THR A 340 5.48 2.62 22.24
C THR A 340 4.24 1.73 22.06
N ASN A 341 3.24 2.18 21.30
CA ASN A 341 2.02 1.44 21.01
C ASN A 341 1.75 1.42 19.52
N LEU A 342 2.23 0.40 18.81
CA LEU A 342 1.96 0.20 17.40
C LEU A 342 0.66 -0.57 17.23
N HIS A 343 -0.11 -0.25 16.18
CA HIS A 343 -1.35 -0.96 15.85
C HIS A 343 -1.08 -2.10 14.87
N LEU A 344 -0.29 -3.09 15.31
CA LEU A 344 0.10 -4.28 14.54
C LEU A 344 -0.53 -5.54 15.12
N LEU A 345 -0.59 -6.58 14.31
CA LEU A 345 -1.03 -7.92 14.68
C LEU A 345 0.13 -8.77 15.24
N GLY A 346 1.37 -8.45 14.90
CA GLY A 346 2.55 -9.23 15.23
C GLY A 346 2.82 -10.37 14.24
N ILE A 347 2.37 -10.21 13.00
CA ILE A 347 2.55 -11.16 11.90
C ILE A 347 3.85 -10.87 11.13
N ASP A 348 4.15 -9.58 10.96
CA ASP A 348 5.35 -9.08 10.27
C ASP A 348 5.67 -7.68 10.79
N THR A 349 6.55 -7.61 11.79
CA THR A 349 6.78 -6.40 12.57
C THR A 349 8.03 -5.63 12.10
N PRO A 350 8.12 -4.32 12.35
CA PRO A 350 9.29 -3.53 11.98
C PRO A 350 10.49 -3.71 12.93
N HIS A 351 10.39 -4.60 13.91
CA HIS A 351 11.43 -4.83 14.89
C HIS A 351 12.57 -5.68 14.33
N ASP A 352 13.80 -5.40 14.75
CA ASP A 352 14.97 -6.19 14.42
C ASP A 352 14.96 -7.53 15.20
N ASP A 353 15.76 -8.50 14.73
CA ASP A 353 15.90 -9.80 15.38
C ASP A 353 16.30 -9.65 16.85
N ALA A 354 15.74 -10.48 17.72
CA ALA A 354 16.02 -10.51 19.15
C ALA A 354 15.85 -9.16 19.88
N SER A 355 14.93 -8.31 19.39
CA SER A 355 14.62 -7.02 20.01
C SER A 355 14.02 -7.15 21.40
N PHE A 356 13.38 -8.27 21.69
CA PHE A 356 12.69 -8.54 22.95
C PHE A 356 13.22 -9.81 23.62
N GLU A 357 12.92 -9.99 24.90
CA GLU A 357 13.21 -11.23 25.65
C GLU A 357 12.01 -12.18 25.65
N ALA A 358 10.83 -11.64 25.37
CA ALA A 358 9.61 -12.42 25.16
C ALA A 358 8.58 -11.62 24.34
N VAL A 359 7.72 -12.34 23.63
CA VAL A 359 6.48 -11.82 23.04
C VAL A 359 5.30 -12.50 23.72
N VAL A 360 4.28 -11.74 24.07
CA VAL A 360 3.04 -12.26 24.67
C VAL A 360 1.85 -11.78 23.86
N ASN A 361 1.10 -12.70 23.27
CA ASN A 361 -0.13 -12.39 22.55
C ASN A 361 -1.33 -12.90 23.36
N ILE A 362 -2.14 -11.97 23.84
CA ILE A 362 -3.31 -12.26 24.66
C ILE A 362 -4.55 -12.27 23.76
N ASP A 363 -5.13 -13.43 23.55
CA ASP A 363 -6.38 -13.72 22.84
C ASP A 363 -6.45 -13.26 21.38
N LEU A 364 -5.66 -12.26 20.93
CA LEU A 364 -5.74 -11.75 19.56
C LEU A 364 -5.36 -12.83 18.54
N TRP A 365 -4.37 -13.68 18.85
CA TRP A 365 -3.94 -14.82 18.05
C TRP A 365 -5.07 -15.80 17.69
N ARG A 366 -6.11 -15.86 18.49
CA ARG A 366 -7.29 -16.72 18.28
C ARG A 366 -8.12 -16.29 17.07
N GLN A 367 -7.94 -15.05 16.62
CA GLN A 367 -8.62 -14.48 15.46
C GLN A 367 -7.81 -14.68 14.17
N TYR A 368 -6.58 -15.18 14.27
CA TYR A 368 -5.73 -15.36 13.09
C TYR A 368 -6.22 -16.54 12.25
N THR A 369 -6.05 -16.42 10.94
CA THR A 369 -6.14 -17.57 10.05
C THR A 369 -4.98 -18.52 10.33
N VAL A 370 -5.08 -19.79 9.93
CA VAL A 370 -3.96 -20.74 10.14
C VAL A 370 -2.63 -20.25 9.53
N PRO A 371 -2.60 -19.72 8.29
CA PRO A 371 -1.39 -19.13 7.74
C PRO A 371 -0.86 -17.97 8.57
N ASP A 372 -1.73 -17.07 9.04
CA ASP A 372 -1.30 -15.90 9.82
C ASP A 372 -0.82 -16.26 11.22
N LEU A 373 -1.40 -17.28 11.84
CA LEU A 373 -0.89 -17.83 13.10
C LEU A 373 0.53 -18.40 12.92
N SER A 374 0.78 -19.09 11.80
CA SER A 374 2.12 -19.58 11.48
C SER A 374 3.12 -18.43 11.33
N LEU A 375 2.73 -17.37 10.60
CA LEU A 375 3.56 -16.19 10.45
C LEU A 375 3.81 -15.49 11.79
N ALA A 376 2.79 -15.33 12.63
CA ALA A 376 2.94 -14.72 13.96
C ALA A 376 3.85 -15.52 14.89
N ILE A 377 3.86 -16.85 14.80
CA ILE A 377 4.78 -17.70 15.55
C ILE A 377 6.22 -17.52 15.04
N ILE A 378 6.42 -17.54 13.73
CA ILE A 378 7.72 -17.31 13.11
C ILE A 378 8.26 -15.93 13.48
N GLU A 379 7.44 -14.91 13.33
CA GLU A 379 7.81 -13.53 13.62
C GLU A 379 8.10 -13.32 15.12
N GLY A 380 7.22 -13.82 15.98
CA GLY A 380 7.42 -13.76 17.44
C GLY A 380 8.73 -14.39 17.88
N LEU A 381 9.12 -15.51 17.26
CA LEU A 381 10.40 -16.22 17.55
C LEU A 381 11.60 -15.58 16.83
N ARG A 382 11.42 -14.79 15.78
CA ARG A 382 12.46 -13.97 15.18
C ARG A 382 12.88 -12.83 16.11
N ILE A 383 11.88 -12.15 16.69
CA ILE A 383 12.11 -10.96 17.53
C ILE A 383 12.35 -11.26 19.00
N ALA A 384 12.06 -12.49 19.46
CA ALA A 384 12.29 -12.92 20.83
C ALA A 384 12.56 -14.44 20.96
N PRO A 385 13.34 -14.89 21.96
CA PRO A 385 13.57 -16.32 22.20
C PRO A 385 12.36 -17.05 22.79
N GLU A 386 11.33 -16.36 23.23
CA GLU A 386 10.11 -16.96 23.79
C GLU A 386 8.87 -16.22 23.27
N LEU A 387 7.90 -16.99 22.75
CA LEU A 387 6.57 -16.51 22.42
C LEU A 387 5.54 -17.22 23.32
N PHE A 388 4.68 -16.43 23.94
CA PHE A 388 3.57 -16.90 24.76
C PHE A 388 2.24 -16.56 24.08
N LEU A 389 1.45 -17.58 23.76
CA LEU A 389 0.07 -17.44 23.32
C LEU A 389 -0.84 -17.68 24.54
N VAL A 390 -1.54 -16.64 24.95
CA VAL A 390 -2.43 -16.66 26.10
C VAL A 390 -3.87 -16.75 25.63
N GLN A 391 -4.59 -17.77 26.13
CA GLN A 391 -6.02 -17.93 25.92
C GLN A 391 -6.74 -17.71 27.25
N THR A 392 -7.68 -16.76 27.28
CA THR A 392 -8.52 -16.55 28.45
C THR A 392 -9.83 -17.33 28.34
N ALA A 393 -10.35 -17.80 29.45
CA ALA A 393 -11.68 -18.36 29.51
C ALA A 393 -12.72 -17.24 29.30
N ALA A 394 -13.79 -17.53 28.54
CA ALA A 394 -14.88 -16.59 28.42
C ALA A 394 -15.54 -16.39 29.79
N PRO A 395 -15.75 -15.14 30.26
CA PRO A 395 -16.52 -14.88 31.46
C PRO A 395 -17.90 -15.54 31.36
N SER A 396 -18.33 -16.22 32.43
CA SER A 396 -19.64 -16.88 32.47
C SER A 396 -20.75 -15.85 32.21
N GLY A 397 -21.57 -16.09 31.18
CA GLY A 397 -22.69 -15.22 30.83
C GLY A 397 -22.40 -14.14 29.76
N THR A 398 -21.19 -14.02 29.26
CA THR A 398 -20.89 -13.12 28.14
C THR A 398 -21.12 -13.81 26.82
N ASP A 399 -21.97 -13.19 25.99
CA ASP A 399 -22.20 -13.60 24.59
C ASP A 399 -21.09 -13.07 23.67
N ASN A 400 -19.83 -13.21 24.11
CA ASN A 400 -18.69 -12.71 23.34
C ASN A 400 -18.39 -13.68 22.20
N ALA A 401 -18.92 -13.36 21.02
CA ALA A 401 -18.73 -14.14 19.79
C ALA A 401 -17.24 -14.32 19.43
N LEU A 402 -16.38 -13.38 19.83
CA LEU A 402 -14.94 -13.42 19.62
C LEU A 402 -14.28 -14.57 20.39
N LEU A 403 -14.62 -14.69 21.68
CA LEU A 403 -14.10 -15.76 22.53
C LEU A 403 -14.69 -17.13 22.16
N ARG A 404 -15.88 -17.19 21.54
CA ARG A 404 -16.47 -18.44 21.06
C ARG A 404 -15.91 -18.92 19.72
N ARG A 405 -15.64 -18.00 18.76
CA ARG A 405 -15.12 -18.36 17.43
C ARG A 405 -13.69 -18.86 17.47
N GLY A 406 -12.90 -18.41 18.43
CA GLY A 406 -11.51 -18.76 18.60
C GLY A 406 -11.28 -19.80 19.72
N ALA A 407 -12.21 -20.71 19.97
CA ALA A 407 -11.95 -21.82 20.90
C ALA A 407 -11.01 -22.85 20.25
N TRP A 408 -9.77 -22.42 20.03
CA TRP A 408 -8.71 -23.37 19.68
C TRP A 408 -8.46 -24.27 20.89
N ASP A 409 -8.31 -25.56 20.64
CA ASP A 409 -7.76 -26.44 21.65
C ASP A 409 -6.27 -26.12 21.82
N PRO A 410 -5.83 -25.59 22.98
CA PRO A 410 -4.43 -25.21 23.17
C PRO A 410 -3.46 -26.40 23.07
N THR A 411 -3.90 -27.61 23.42
CA THR A 411 -3.07 -28.82 23.28
C THR A 411 -2.89 -29.15 21.80
N TRP A 412 -3.95 -29.04 21.00
CA TRP A 412 -3.87 -29.22 19.57
C TRP A 412 -2.95 -28.20 18.89
N VAL A 413 -3.01 -26.93 19.32
CA VAL A 413 -2.11 -25.88 18.80
C VAL A 413 -0.67 -26.19 19.15
N ALA A 414 -0.38 -26.56 20.42
CA ALA A 414 0.96 -26.92 20.86
C ALA A 414 1.49 -28.13 20.08
N ASP A 415 0.69 -29.17 19.89
CA ASP A 415 1.10 -30.39 19.18
C ASP A 415 1.29 -30.14 17.67
N SER A 416 0.34 -29.42 17.03
CA SER A 416 0.35 -29.19 15.58
C SER A 416 1.51 -28.31 15.13
N PHE A 417 1.85 -27.27 15.87
CA PHE A 417 2.96 -26.37 15.58
C PHE A 417 4.28 -26.82 16.26
N GLY A 418 4.21 -27.68 17.28
CA GLY A 418 5.35 -28.18 18.02
C GLY A 418 6.31 -29.06 17.23
N SER A 419 5.89 -29.56 16.06
CA SER A 419 6.77 -30.27 15.14
C SER A 419 7.84 -29.36 14.50
N SER A 420 7.52 -28.06 14.34
CA SER A 420 8.42 -27.06 13.75
C SER A 420 9.09 -26.19 14.81
N PHE A 421 8.36 -25.88 15.89
CA PHE A 421 8.84 -25.04 17.00
C PHE A 421 8.49 -25.70 18.33
N PRO A 422 9.48 -26.02 19.19
CA PRO A 422 9.19 -26.60 20.51
C PRO A 422 8.12 -25.82 21.24
N ALA A 423 7.01 -26.49 21.54
CA ALA A 423 5.85 -25.88 22.19
C ALA A 423 5.55 -26.65 23.49
N SER A 424 5.07 -25.93 24.50
CA SER A 424 4.68 -26.52 25.79
C SER A 424 3.56 -25.74 26.43
N LEU A 425 2.63 -26.46 27.06
CA LEU A 425 1.63 -25.87 27.92
C LEU A 425 2.29 -25.51 29.26
N VAL A 426 2.48 -24.21 29.55
CA VAL A 426 3.23 -23.75 30.73
C VAL A 426 2.33 -23.30 31.88
N HIS A 427 1.05 -23.03 31.60
CA HIS A 427 0.04 -22.72 32.59
C HIS A 427 -1.35 -23.13 32.12
N HIS A 428 -2.17 -23.66 33.01
CA HIS A 428 -3.59 -23.93 32.78
C HIS A 428 -4.35 -23.88 34.09
N ASP A 429 -5.31 -22.96 34.18
CA ASP A 429 -6.30 -22.89 35.23
C ASP A 429 -7.69 -22.61 34.64
N GLU A 430 -8.70 -22.42 35.51
CA GLU A 430 -10.07 -22.14 35.06
C GLU A 430 -10.21 -20.83 34.28
N THR A 431 -9.23 -19.95 34.34
CA THR A 431 -9.28 -18.59 33.76
C THR A 431 -8.32 -18.38 32.61
N ILE A 432 -7.15 -19.01 32.62
CA ILE A 432 -6.09 -18.76 31.64
C ILE A 432 -5.38 -20.06 31.25
N THR A 433 -5.16 -20.22 29.94
CA THR A 433 -4.27 -21.24 29.38
C THR A 433 -3.14 -20.57 28.63
N VAL A 434 -1.90 -21.03 28.80
CA VAL A 434 -0.72 -20.44 28.17
C VAL A 434 0.12 -21.48 27.48
N ILE A 435 0.36 -21.29 26.19
CA ILE A 435 1.27 -22.05 25.36
C ILE A 435 2.55 -21.23 25.20
N ARG A 436 3.72 -21.86 25.45
CA ARG A 436 5.02 -21.25 25.16
C ARG A 436 5.65 -21.94 23.96
N PHE A 437 6.10 -21.13 23.00
CA PHE A 437 6.92 -21.54 21.88
C PHE A 437 8.36 -21.06 22.07
N GLN A 438 9.33 -21.85 21.56
CA GLN A 438 10.74 -21.56 21.57
C GLN A 438 11.34 -21.84 20.17
N PRO A 439 12.49 -21.24 19.80
CA PRO A 439 13.15 -21.57 18.54
C PRO A 439 13.43 -23.06 18.45
N GLY A 440 13.17 -23.65 17.29
CA GLY A 440 13.58 -25.01 17.00
C GLY A 440 15.11 -25.12 17.00
N HIS A 441 15.66 -26.29 17.32
CA HIS A 441 17.07 -26.53 17.05
C HIS A 441 17.24 -26.44 15.54
N SER A 442 18.05 -25.46 15.08
CA SER A 442 18.44 -25.36 13.67
C SER A 442 19.02 -26.72 13.23
N ALA A 443 18.33 -27.38 12.30
CA ALA A 443 18.85 -28.52 11.59
C ALA A 443 19.96 -28.11 10.63
#